data_2d39c511ff4adf357dc9b27372f25a7e
#
_entry.id   2d39c511ff4adf357dc9b27372f25a7e
#
_cell.length_a   1.000
_cell.length_b   1.000
_cell.length_c   1.000
_cell.angle_alpha   90.00
_cell.angle_beta   90.00
_cell.angle_gamma   90.00
#
_symmetry.space_group_name_H-M   'P 1'
#
loop_
_entity.id
_entity.type
_entity.pdbx_description
1 polymer ?
#
loop_
_entity_poly.entity_id
_entity_poly.type
_entity_poly.pdbx_seq_one_letter_code
_entity_poly.pdbx_strand_id
1 'polypeptide(L)'
;MARTQLVGTNGRIDFTLDGLTFRRTKSEAEARGVERLHDVRWAQIDGATVGSTSTGKPVVLVRVAAAPTDLAGRHDPHAVKLKRSMTDEATEFVALVNDEIATRRRWDEAAEA
;
A
#
# COMPACT_ATOMS: atom_id res chain seq x y z
N MET A 1 8.77 -17.19 5.75
CA MET A 1 7.58 -16.58 6.36
C MET A 1 7.21 -15.32 5.60
N ALA A 2 5.95 -15.17 5.22
CA ALA A 2 5.51 -13.98 4.49
C ALA A 2 5.64 -12.73 5.36
N ARG A 3 6.07 -11.63 4.76
CA ARG A 3 6.18 -10.34 5.44
C ARG A 3 4.77 -9.75 5.58
N THR A 4 4.34 -9.52 6.81
CA THR A 4 3.03 -8.95 7.10
C THR A 4 3.07 -7.44 7.35
N GLN A 5 4.25 -6.85 7.28
CA GLN A 5 4.46 -5.46 7.64
C GLN A 5 5.60 -4.87 6.82
N LEU A 6 5.42 -3.66 6.32
CA LEU A 6 6.45 -2.93 5.59
C LEU A 6 6.65 -1.57 6.26
N VAL A 7 7.84 -1.33 6.81
CA VAL A 7 8.16 -0.08 7.51
C VAL A 7 8.96 0.83 6.60
N GLY A 8 8.39 1.98 6.29
CA GLY A 8 9.02 3.00 5.46
C GLY A 8 9.50 4.21 6.26
N THR A 9 10.02 5.21 5.55
CA THR A 9 10.52 6.45 6.16
C THR A 9 9.41 7.43 6.49
N ASN A 10 8.26 7.33 5.83
CA ASN A 10 7.13 8.24 6.02
C ASN A 10 5.83 7.51 6.38
N GLY A 11 5.92 6.28 6.80
CA GLY A 11 4.77 5.49 7.23
C GLY A 11 5.05 4.00 7.23
N ARG A 12 4.06 3.24 7.62
CA ARG A 12 4.11 1.78 7.67
C ARG A 12 2.84 1.22 7.06
N ILE A 13 2.97 0.10 6.36
CA ILE A 13 1.82 -0.64 5.84
C ILE A 13 1.77 -2.00 6.54
N ASP A 14 0.63 -2.32 7.14
CA ASP A 14 0.39 -3.63 7.73
C ASP A 14 -0.53 -4.42 6.79
N PHE A 15 -0.13 -5.65 6.47
CA PHE A 15 -0.94 -6.61 5.72
C PHE A 15 -1.81 -7.35 6.73
N THR A 16 -3.12 -7.20 6.61
CA THR A 16 -4.07 -7.81 7.55
C THR A 16 -5.06 -8.72 6.83
N LEU A 17 -5.83 -9.48 7.59
CA LEU A 17 -6.90 -10.32 7.05
C LEU A 17 -7.93 -9.48 6.28
N ASP A 18 -8.22 -8.27 6.77
CA ASP A 18 -9.27 -7.41 6.22
C ASP A 18 -8.81 -6.48 5.09
N GLY A 19 -7.50 -6.26 4.98
CA GLY A 19 -6.95 -5.34 3.98
C GLY A 19 -5.57 -4.85 4.35
N LEU A 20 -5.30 -3.60 4.02
CA LEU A 20 -4.05 -2.92 4.36
C LEU A 20 -4.33 -1.79 5.35
N THR A 21 -3.48 -1.67 6.37
CA THR A 21 -3.54 -0.57 7.33
C THR A 21 -2.31 0.31 7.15
N PHE A 22 -2.53 1.58 6.86
CA PHE A 22 -1.46 2.57 6.73
C PHE A 22 -1.31 3.30 8.07
N ARG A 23 -0.11 3.25 8.64
CA ARG A 23 0.22 3.93 9.90
C ARG A 23 1.16 5.08 9.62
N ARG A 24 0.84 6.26 10.16
CA ARG A 24 1.62 7.47 9.91
C ARG A 24 1.79 8.27 11.19
N THR A 25 2.83 9.12 11.23
CA THR A 25 2.96 10.12 12.28
C THR A 25 1.88 11.17 12.11
N LYS A 26 1.67 12.01 13.12
CA LYS A 26 0.66 13.06 13.07
C LYS A 26 0.88 14.00 11.89
N SER A 27 2.10 14.48 11.67
CA SER A 27 2.41 15.41 10.58
C SER A 27 2.22 14.76 9.21
N GLU A 28 2.60 13.50 9.05
CA GLU A 28 2.44 12.78 7.78
C GLU A 28 0.97 12.51 7.47
N ALA A 29 0.17 12.19 8.49
CA ALA A 29 -1.27 11.99 8.33
C ALA A 29 -1.97 13.30 7.94
N GLU A 30 -1.64 14.41 8.59
CA GLU A 30 -2.17 15.73 8.28
C GLU A 30 -1.86 16.16 6.85
N ALA A 31 -0.63 15.91 6.39
CA ALA A 31 -0.22 16.24 5.01
C ALA A 31 -1.05 15.50 3.95
N ARG A 32 -1.59 14.35 4.29
CA ARG A 32 -2.38 13.51 3.37
C ARG A 32 -3.88 13.58 3.62
N GLY A 33 -4.31 14.31 4.63
CA GLY A 33 -5.73 14.44 4.96
C GLY A 33 -6.36 13.13 5.43
N VAL A 34 -5.60 12.29 6.13
CA VAL A 34 -6.07 10.99 6.64
C VAL A 34 -5.80 10.88 8.13
N GLU A 35 -6.42 9.88 8.77
CA GLU A 35 -6.10 9.52 10.13
C GLU A 35 -4.71 8.88 10.23
N ARG A 36 -4.12 8.91 11.41
CA ARG A 36 -2.81 8.27 11.66
C ARG A 36 -2.86 6.78 11.42
N LEU A 37 -4.02 6.18 11.61
CA LEU A 37 -4.32 4.78 11.30
C LEU A 37 -5.42 4.78 10.23
N HIS A 38 -5.09 4.37 9.02
CA HIS A 38 -6.00 4.40 7.88
C HIS A 38 -6.14 2.99 7.30
N ASP A 39 -7.33 2.42 7.42
CA ASP A 39 -7.63 1.07 6.95
C ASP A 39 -8.25 1.09 5.56
N VAL A 40 -7.76 0.21 4.68
CA VAL A 40 -8.32 0.02 3.34
C VAL A 40 -8.64 -1.46 3.17
N ARG A 41 -9.89 -1.78 2.89
CA ARG A 41 -10.33 -3.17 2.70
C ARG A 41 -9.87 -3.74 1.37
N TRP A 42 -9.65 -5.06 1.31
CA TRP A 42 -9.21 -5.74 0.10
C TRP A 42 -10.10 -5.43 -1.11
N ALA A 43 -11.43 -5.36 -0.91
CA ALA A 43 -12.38 -5.04 -1.99
C ALA A 43 -12.15 -3.66 -2.61
N GLN A 44 -11.50 -2.74 -1.90
CA GLN A 44 -11.22 -1.38 -2.35
C GLN A 44 -9.86 -1.24 -3.05
N ILE A 45 -9.03 -2.26 -2.99
CA ILE A 45 -7.66 -2.21 -3.51
C ILE A 45 -7.62 -2.82 -4.92
N ASP A 46 -7.21 -2.01 -5.90
CA ASP A 46 -7.09 -2.45 -7.29
C ASP A 46 -5.74 -3.10 -7.60
N GLY A 47 -4.71 -2.73 -6.87
CA GLY A 47 -3.37 -3.28 -7.07
C GLY A 47 -2.32 -2.46 -6.36
N ALA A 48 -1.08 -2.93 -6.41
CA ALA A 48 0.07 -2.24 -5.86
C ALA A 48 1.24 -2.30 -6.84
N THR A 49 2.09 -1.28 -6.80
CA THR A 49 3.30 -1.22 -7.63
C THR A 49 4.45 -0.61 -6.83
N VAL A 50 5.67 -0.83 -7.31
CA VAL A 50 6.86 -0.17 -6.77
C VAL A 50 7.28 0.91 -7.75
N GLY A 51 7.26 2.16 -7.30
CA GLY A 51 7.81 3.28 -8.02
C GLY A 51 9.13 3.74 -7.40
N SER A 52 9.65 4.86 -7.85
CA SER A 52 10.84 5.46 -7.24
C SER A 52 10.73 6.97 -7.18
N THR A 53 11.41 7.55 -6.19
CA THR A 53 11.54 9.00 -6.06
C THR A 53 12.61 9.51 -7.03
N SER A 54 12.71 10.84 -7.17
CA SER A 54 13.76 11.47 -7.99
C SER A 54 15.18 11.12 -7.52
N THR A 55 15.33 10.75 -6.24
CA THR A 55 16.62 10.35 -5.67
C THR A 55 16.83 8.83 -5.68
N GLY A 56 15.94 8.07 -6.31
CA GLY A 56 16.07 6.62 -6.47
C GLY A 56 15.62 5.80 -5.27
N LYS A 57 14.86 6.37 -4.34
CA LYS A 57 14.30 5.62 -3.21
C LYS A 57 13.03 4.91 -3.65
N PRO A 58 12.81 3.63 -3.24
CA PRO A 58 11.60 2.92 -3.62
C PRO A 58 10.37 3.49 -2.92
N VAL A 59 9.26 3.50 -3.65
CA VAL A 59 7.95 3.91 -3.13
C VAL A 59 6.95 2.81 -3.43
N VAL A 60 6.25 2.32 -2.42
CA VAL A 60 5.13 1.41 -2.61
C VAL A 60 3.89 2.26 -2.84
N LEU A 61 3.26 2.05 -3.99
CA LEU A 61 2.04 2.74 -4.41
C LEU A 61 0.90 1.75 -4.44
N VAL A 62 -0.15 2.00 -3.64
CA VAL A 62 -1.34 1.18 -3.60
C VAL A 62 -2.46 1.94 -4.29
N ARG A 63 -3.06 1.33 -5.32
CA ARG A 63 -4.20 1.91 -6.03
C ARG A 63 -5.49 1.49 -5.33
N VAL A 64 -6.24 2.49 -4.87
CA VAL A 64 -7.49 2.30 -4.16
C VAL A 64 -8.63 2.86 -5.01
N ALA A 65 -9.71 2.10 -5.15
CA ALA A 65 -10.88 2.50 -5.92
C ALA A 65 -11.44 3.83 -5.41
N ALA A 66 -11.84 4.71 -6.32
CA ALA A 66 -12.40 6.05 -6.05
C ALA A 66 -11.42 7.03 -5.38
N ALA A 67 -10.13 6.66 -5.22
CA ALA A 67 -9.13 7.58 -4.71
C ALA A 67 -8.51 8.39 -5.87
N PRO A 68 -8.09 9.66 -5.62
CA PRO A 68 -7.36 10.42 -6.63
C PRO A 68 -6.06 9.71 -7.04
N THR A 69 -5.74 9.70 -8.33
CA THR A 69 -4.56 9.00 -8.87
C THR A 69 -3.42 9.93 -9.28
N ASP A 70 -3.65 11.22 -9.24
CA ASP A 70 -2.71 12.25 -9.70
C ASP A 70 -2.04 13.03 -8.55
N LEU A 71 -2.17 12.55 -7.31
CA LEU A 71 -1.55 13.18 -6.16
C LEU A 71 -0.04 12.96 -6.18
N ALA A 72 0.72 14.00 -5.82
CA ALA A 72 2.15 13.87 -5.58
C ALA A 72 2.38 12.87 -4.42
N GLY A 73 3.44 12.06 -4.51
CA GLY A 73 3.69 10.96 -3.57
C GLY A 73 3.57 11.33 -2.10
N ARG A 74 4.01 12.52 -1.71
CA ARG A 74 3.92 12.96 -0.30
C ARG A 74 2.51 13.29 0.15
N HIS A 75 1.57 13.50 -0.79
CA HIS A 75 0.16 13.79 -0.52
C HIS A 75 -0.72 12.57 -0.77
N ASP A 76 -0.19 11.53 -1.37
CA ASP A 76 -0.92 10.31 -1.64
C ASP A 76 -1.13 9.53 -0.32
N PRO A 77 -2.38 9.33 0.12
CA PRO A 77 -2.65 8.61 1.37
C PRO A 77 -2.28 7.12 1.31
N HIS A 78 -2.03 6.59 0.12
CA HIS A 78 -1.76 5.16 -0.10
C HIS A 78 -0.35 4.90 -0.66
N ALA A 79 0.57 5.84 -0.50
CA ALA A 79 1.96 5.70 -0.91
C ALA A 79 2.88 5.72 0.32
N VAL A 80 3.87 4.82 0.34
CA VAL A 80 4.88 4.77 1.41
C VAL A 80 6.26 4.73 0.78
N LYS A 81 7.09 5.68 1.17
CA LYS A 81 8.48 5.79 0.73
C LYS A 81 9.37 4.97 1.66
N LEU A 82 10.36 4.26 1.10
CA LEU A 82 11.27 3.41 1.85
C LEU A 82 12.73 3.83 1.60
N LYS A 83 13.62 3.32 2.43
CA LYS A 83 15.07 3.45 2.21
C LYS A 83 15.47 2.65 0.96
N ARG A 84 16.54 3.08 0.28
CA ARG A 84 17.06 2.37 -0.91
C ARG A 84 17.34 0.89 -0.65
N SER A 85 17.85 0.58 0.54
CA SER A 85 18.19 -0.80 0.92
C SER A 85 16.97 -1.71 1.03
N MET A 86 15.75 -1.17 0.95
CA MET A 86 14.51 -1.92 1.10
C MET A 86 13.79 -2.20 -0.23
N THR A 87 14.48 -2.08 -1.36
CA THR A 87 13.88 -2.33 -2.67
C THR A 87 13.33 -3.76 -2.78
N ASP A 88 14.08 -4.75 -2.32
CA ASP A 88 13.66 -6.16 -2.37
C ASP A 88 12.44 -6.41 -1.49
N GLU A 89 12.42 -5.85 -0.28
CA GLU A 89 11.30 -5.96 0.63
C GLU A 89 10.04 -5.29 0.06
N ALA A 90 10.21 -4.15 -0.60
CA ALA A 90 9.11 -3.46 -1.27
C ALA A 90 8.52 -4.32 -2.39
N THR A 91 9.38 -4.93 -3.21
CA THR A 91 8.98 -5.81 -4.31
C THR A 91 8.23 -7.03 -3.79
N GLU A 92 8.75 -7.69 -2.75
CA GLU A 92 8.10 -8.83 -2.12
C GLU A 92 6.72 -8.46 -1.55
N PHE A 93 6.64 -7.33 -0.86
CA PHE A 93 5.39 -6.89 -0.26
C PHE A 93 4.32 -6.61 -1.32
N VAL A 94 4.71 -5.92 -2.40
CA VAL A 94 3.81 -5.64 -3.53
C VAL A 94 3.32 -6.94 -4.17
N ALA A 95 4.20 -7.93 -4.35
CA ALA A 95 3.83 -9.23 -4.89
C ALA A 95 2.81 -9.93 -3.99
N LEU A 96 2.99 -9.90 -2.67
CA LEU A 96 2.05 -10.47 -1.71
C LEU A 96 0.68 -9.80 -1.80
N VAL A 97 0.65 -8.46 -1.88
CA VAL A 97 -0.60 -7.70 -2.00
C VAL A 97 -1.34 -8.09 -3.29
N ASN A 98 -0.63 -8.11 -4.41
CA ASN A 98 -1.24 -8.45 -5.71
C ASN A 98 -1.72 -9.90 -5.77
N ASP A 99 -0.99 -10.84 -5.15
CA ASP A 99 -1.41 -12.24 -5.05
C ASP A 99 -2.69 -12.39 -4.22
N GLU A 100 -2.78 -11.65 -3.12
CA GLU A 100 -3.98 -11.66 -2.27
C GLU A 100 -5.19 -11.13 -3.03
N ILE A 101 -5.03 -10.03 -3.76
CA ILE A 101 -6.10 -9.46 -4.59
C ILE A 101 -6.56 -10.48 -5.64
N ALA A 102 -5.62 -11.11 -6.34
CA ALA A 102 -5.93 -12.10 -7.36
C ALA A 102 -6.68 -13.29 -6.79
N THR A 103 -6.26 -13.77 -5.62
CA THR A 103 -6.91 -14.88 -4.93
C THR A 103 -8.35 -14.55 -4.54
N ARG A 104 -8.57 -13.37 -3.98
CA ARG A 104 -9.90 -12.93 -3.55
C ARG A 104 -10.83 -12.73 -4.74
N ARG A 105 -10.34 -12.21 -5.85
CA ARG A 105 -11.11 -12.04 -7.07
C ARG A 105 -11.57 -13.40 -7.64
N ARG A 106 -10.69 -14.41 -7.59
CA ARG A 106 -11.03 -15.77 -8.02
C ARG A 106 -12.14 -16.36 -7.14
N TRP A 107 -12.10 -16.14 -5.84
CA TRP A 107 -13.14 -16.59 -4.92
C TRP A 107 -14.49 -15.92 -5.22
N ASP A 108 -14.48 -14.61 -5.47
CA ASP A 108 -15.68 -13.84 -5.78
C ASP A 108 -16.30 -14.33 -7.11
N GLU A 109 -15.48 -14.54 -8.12
CA GLU A 109 -15.94 -15.09 -9.41
C GLU A 109 -16.54 -16.49 -9.25
N ALA A 110 -15.92 -17.34 -8.45
CA ALA A 110 -16.41 -18.67 -8.17
C ALA A 110 -17.76 -18.64 -7.43
N ALA A 111 -17.93 -17.66 -6.51
CA ALA A 111 -19.18 -17.50 -5.77
C ALA A 111 -20.34 -17.01 -6.65
N GLU A 112 -20.01 -16.29 -7.74
CA GLU A 112 -21.02 -15.78 -8.69
C GLU A 112 -21.41 -16.82 -9.76
N ALA A 113 -20.60 -17.84 -9.90
CA ALA A 113 -20.80 -18.88 -10.93
C ALA A 113 -21.97 -19.82 -10.61
#